data_5df431d05669b1e7d08347467fa52272
#
_entry.id   5df431d05669b1e7d08347467fa52272
#
_cell.length_a   1.000
_cell.length_b   1.000
_cell.length_c   1.000
_cell.angle_alpha   90.00
_cell.angle_beta   90.00
_cell.angle_gamma   90.00
#
_symmetry.space_group_name_H-M   'P 1'
#
loop_
_entity.id
_entity.type
_entity.pdbx_description
1 polymer ?
#
loop_
_entity_poly.entity_id
_entity_poly.type
_entity_poly.pdbx_seq_one_letter_code
_entity_poly.pdbx_strand_id
1 'polypeptide(L)'
;MQALFLVLHKVEKLDDLLCALQDNGISGGTIIDSKGMLNTLKSNDSFIIESLRIFLEDPRESSKTLFFILDKKDVEKARKVIDETLGGINNPNTGIMFGIDL
;
A
#
# COMPACT_ATOMS: atom_id res chain seq x y z
N MET A 1 5.37 -3.56 -20.44
CA MET A 1 5.45 -3.71 -18.98
C MET A 1 5.02 -2.48 -18.25
N GLN A 2 4.46 -2.66 -17.10
CA GLN A 2 4.04 -1.55 -16.23
C GLN A 2 4.51 -1.78 -14.81
N ALA A 3 4.72 -0.69 -14.09
CA ALA A 3 4.91 -0.74 -12.65
C ALA A 3 3.57 -0.40 -12.00
N LEU A 4 3.05 -1.31 -11.18
CA LEU A 4 1.83 -1.09 -10.42
C LEU A 4 2.19 -0.79 -8.97
N PHE A 5 1.75 0.35 -8.48
CA PHE A 5 2.00 0.78 -7.11
C PHE A 5 0.72 0.75 -6.29
N LEU A 6 0.85 0.29 -5.07
CA LEU A 6 -0.24 0.35 -4.09
C LEU A 6 0.32 0.92 -2.79
N VAL A 7 -0.21 2.05 -2.36
CA VAL A 7 0.08 2.58 -1.03
C VAL A 7 -1.06 2.11 -0.13
N LEU A 8 -0.80 1.09 0.67
CA LEU A 8 -1.82 0.42 1.48
C LEU A 8 -1.90 1.07 2.86
N HIS A 9 -3.04 1.68 3.16
CA HIS A 9 -3.31 2.24 4.48
C HIS A 9 -3.94 1.19 5.40
N LYS A 10 -4.73 0.29 4.85
CA LYS A 10 -5.40 -0.77 5.59
C LYS A 10 -4.45 -1.94 5.81
N VAL A 11 -3.40 -1.69 6.61
CA VAL A 11 -2.27 -2.61 6.71
C VAL A 11 -2.63 -3.98 7.32
N GLU A 12 -3.73 -4.08 8.05
CA GLU A 12 -4.21 -5.34 8.60
C GLU A 12 -4.65 -6.31 7.50
N LYS A 13 -4.83 -5.82 6.28
CA LYS A 13 -5.18 -6.64 5.13
C LYS A 13 -3.97 -7.14 4.35
N LEU A 14 -2.76 -6.77 4.77
CA LEU A 14 -1.57 -7.10 4.00
C LEU A 14 -1.40 -8.59 3.76
N ASP A 15 -1.54 -9.40 4.80
CA ASP A 15 -1.34 -10.85 4.68
C ASP A 15 -2.36 -11.47 3.73
N ASP A 16 -3.63 -11.10 3.88
CA ASP A 16 -4.69 -11.58 3.00
C ASP A 16 -4.42 -11.17 1.55
N LEU A 17 -3.94 -9.95 1.36
CA LEU A 17 -3.64 -9.41 0.04
C LEU A 17 -2.50 -10.18 -0.62
N LEU A 18 -1.42 -10.43 0.11
CA LEU A 18 -0.28 -11.18 -0.43
C LEU A 18 -0.67 -12.59 -0.81
N CYS A 19 -1.48 -13.26 0.02
CA CYS A 19 -1.98 -14.58 -0.30
C CYS A 19 -2.87 -14.58 -1.54
N ALA A 20 -3.77 -13.62 -1.65
CA ALA A 20 -4.66 -13.52 -2.81
C ALA A 20 -3.88 -13.25 -4.11
N LEU A 21 -2.87 -12.39 -4.06
CA LEU A 21 -2.03 -12.12 -5.21
C LEU A 21 -1.25 -13.37 -5.63
N GLN A 22 -0.67 -14.08 -4.67
CA GLN A 22 0.06 -15.31 -4.94
C GLN A 22 -0.85 -16.37 -5.56
N ASP A 23 -2.07 -16.52 -5.05
CA ASP A 23 -3.04 -17.46 -5.57
C ASP A 23 -3.43 -17.16 -7.02
N ASN A 24 -3.27 -15.91 -7.42
CA ASN A 24 -3.56 -15.48 -8.79
C ASN A 24 -2.30 -15.35 -9.65
N GLY A 25 -1.19 -15.92 -9.20
CA GLY A 25 0.05 -15.96 -9.98
C GLY A 25 0.88 -14.70 -9.95
N ILE A 26 0.62 -13.81 -9.01
CA ILE A 26 1.37 -12.56 -8.89
C ILE A 26 2.20 -12.64 -7.62
N SER A 27 3.49 -12.93 -7.77
CA SER A 27 4.37 -13.14 -6.61
C SER A 27 5.60 -12.24 -6.59
N GLY A 28 5.86 -11.51 -7.67
CA GLY A 28 7.08 -10.72 -7.78
C GLY A 28 6.89 -9.26 -7.37
N GLY A 29 6.62 -9.02 -6.10
CA GLY A 29 6.45 -7.66 -5.62
C GLY A 29 7.49 -7.26 -4.60
N THR A 30 7.58 -5.96 -4.36
CA THR A 30 8.45 -5.39 -3.32
C THR A 30 7.57 -4.60 -2.35
N ILE A 31 7.86 -4.75 -1.07
CA ILE A 31 7.11 -4.07 0.00
C ILE A 31 8.04 -3.12 0.73
N ILE A 32 7.60 -1.88 0.88
CA ILE A 32 8.36 -0.85 1.55
C ILE A 32 7.51 -0.26 2.67
N ASP A 33 8.09 -0.10 3.85
CA ASP A 33 7.43 0.62 4.93
C ASP A 33 7.40 2.11 4.56
N SER A 34 6.24 2.72 4.72
CA SER A 34 6.06 4.11 4.33
C SER A 34 5.24 4.89 5.35
N LYS A 35 5.32 6.21 5.27
CA LYS A 35 4.62 7.14 6.16
C LYS A 35 3.90 8.18 5.32
N GLY A 36 2.63 8.41 5.64
CA GLY A 36 1.90 9.48 4.98
C GLY A 36 2.30 10.84 5.50
N MET A 37 2.53 11.78 4.61
CA MET A 37 2.89 13.14 4.98
C MET A 37 1.83 13.79 5.86
N LEU A 38 0.57 13.59 5.51
CA LEU A 38 -0.54 14.18 6.25
C LEU A 38 -0.63 13.63 7.67
N ASN A 39 -0.44 12.34 7.84
CA ASN A 39 -0.45 11.73 9.16
C ASN A 39 0.72 12.22 10.02
N THR A 40 1.89 12.36 9.42
CA THR A 40 3.07 12.91 10.10
C THR A 40 2.81 14.33 10.58
N LEU A 41 2.19 15.16 9.74
CA LEU A 41 1.87 16.54 10.08
C LEU A 41 0.79 16.63 11.16
N LYS A 42 -0.17 15.71 11.14
CA LYS A 42 -1.24 15.70 12.15
C LYS A 42 -0.76 15.39 13.55
N SER A 43 0.29 14.60 13.66
CA SER A 43 0.77 14.21 14.99
C SER A 43 1.44 15.33 15.74
N ASN A 44 1.62 16.55 15.28
CA ASN A 44 1.81 17.63 15.79
C ASN A 44 2.52 18.64 15.85
N ASP A 45 2.38 19.32 16.31
CA ASP A 45 2.46 20.60 16.63
C ASP A 45 3.83 21.04 16.68
N SER A 46 4.46 21.09 17.68
CA SER A 46 5.70 21.80 17.87
C SER A 46 6.91 20.90 17.76
N PHE A 47 6.72 19.61 17.80
CA PHE A 47 7.84 18.70 17.89
C PHE A 47 7.77 17.61 16.82
N ILE A 48 8.07 18.01 15.60
CA ILE A 48 8.07 17.11 14.45
C ILE A 48 8.95 15.88 14.69
N ILE A 49 10.11 16.08 15.34
CA ILE A 49 11.04 14.98 15.61
C ILE A 49 10.45 13.96 16.58
N GLU A 50 9.80 14.43 17.63
CA GLU A 50 9.13 13.54 18.59
C GLU A 50 7.97 12.82 17.92
N SER A 51 7.20 13.56 17.14
CA SER A 51 6.09 12.99 16.39
C SER A 51 6.56 11.89 15.45
N LEU A 52 7.66 12.10 14.75
CA LEU A 52 8.24 11.10 13.88
C LEU A 52 8.69 9.86 14.64
N ARG A 53 9.25 10.06 15.83
CA ARG A 53 9.67 8.93 16.66
C ARG A 53 8.48 8.08 17.08
N ILE A 54 7.43 8.70 17.57
CA ILE A 54 6.20 8.01 17.96
C ILE A 54 5.61 7.31 16.76
N PHE A 55 5.60 7.99 15.61
CA PHE A 55 5.08 7.47 14.38
C PHE A 55 5.84 6.21 13.92
N LEU A 56 7.17 6.22 14.07
CA LEU A 56 7.98 5.07 13.71
C LEU A 56 7.75 3.88 14.63
N GLU A 57 7.38 4.14 15.87
CA GLU A 57 7.13 3.10 16.84
C GLU A 57 5.72 2.54 16.80
N ASP A 58 4.77 3.28 16.22
CA ASP A 58 3.37 2.84 16.16
C ASP A 58 3.04 2.32 14.75
N PRO A 59 2.98 0.99 14.60
CA PRO A 59 2.69 0.41 13.27
C PRO A 59 1.31 0.77 12.72
N ARG A 60 0.38 1.20 13.57
CA ARG A 60 -0.96 1.58 13.13
C ARG A 60 -0.97 2.89 12.35
N GLU A 61 0.06 3.73 12.57
CA GLU A 61 0.18 5.02 11.92
C GLU A 61 0.96 4.93 10.61
N SER A 62 1.47 3.75 10.27
CA SER A 62 2.26 3.59 9.07
C SER A 62 1.45 2.95 7.96
N SER A 63 1.94 3.12 6.74
CA SER A 63 1.39 2.47 5.56
C SER A 63 2.41 1.50 4.98
N LYS A 64 1.98 0.66 4.05
CA LYS A 64 2.87 -0.22 3.31
C LYS A 64 2.74 0.13 1.84
N THR A 65 3.87 0.38 1.19
CA THR A 65 3.89 0.63 -0.24
C THR A 65 4.38 -0.62 -0.95
N LEU A 66 3.56 -1.14 -1.84
CA LEU A 66 3.90 -2.31 -2.63
C LEU A 66 4.05 -1.89 -4.07
N PHE A 67 5.04 -2.46 -4.78
CA PHE A 67 5.09 -2.28 -6.21
C PHE A 67 5.44 -3.57 -6.93
N PHE A 68 4.91 -3.69 -8.14
CA PHE A 68 5.04 -4.87 -8.97
C PHE A 68 5.39 -4.45 -10.38
N ILE A 69 6.34 -5.16 -11.00
CA ILE A 69 6.64 -4.96 -12.41
C ILE A 69 5.95 -6.08 -13.17
N LEU A 70 4.93 -5.76 -13.94
CA LEU A 70 4.05 -6.75 -14.55
C LEU A 70 3.81 -6.46 -16.03
N ASP A 71 3.47 -7.52 -16.76
CA ASP A 71 2.91 -7.37 -18.10
C ASP A 71 1.53 -6.74 -17.98
N LYS A 72 1.13 -6.02 -19.02
CA LYS A 72 -0.14 -5.29 -19.03
C LYS A 72 -1.34 -6.16 -18.66
N LYS A 73 -1.37 -7.40 -19.14
CA LYS A 73 -2.46 -8.33 -18.82
C LYS A 73 -2.52 -8.69 -17.35
N ASP A 74 -1.36 -8.77 -16.70
CA ASP A 74 -1.28 -9.10 -15.28
C ASP A 74 -1.63 -7.91 -14.39
N VAL A 75 -1.44 -6.69 -14.88
CA VAL A 75 -1.82 -5.47 -14.16
C VAL A 75 -3.32 -5.44 -13.92
N GLU A 76 -4.11 -5.76 -14.93
CA GLU A 76 -5.58 -5.78 -14.77
C GLU A 76 -6.02 -6.83 -13.75
N LYS A 77 -5.40 -8.00 -13.80
CA LYS A 77 -5.68 -9.06 -12.83
C LYS A 77 -5.29 -8.63 -11.42
N ALA A 78 -4.12 -8.02 -11.27
CA ALA A 78 -3.65 -7.54 -9.97
C ALA A 78 -4.57 -6.47 -9.41
N ARG A 79 -5.00 -5.51 -10.24
CA ARG A 79 -5.93 -4.46 -9.81
C ARG A 79 -7.21 -5.05 -9.27
N LYS A 80 -7.75 -6.03 -9.97
CA LYS A 80 -9.00 -6.67 -9.57
C LYS A 80 -8.86 -7.41 -8.25
N VAL A 81 -7.78 -8.17 -8.09
CA VAL A 81 -7.51 -8.91 -6.86
C VAL A 81 -7.35 -7.96 -5.68
N ILE A 82 -6.60 -6.87 -5.87
CA ILE A 82 -6.38 -5.88 -4.83
C ILE A 82 -7.71 -5.24 -4.42
N ASP A 83 -8.49 -4.80 -5.39
CA ASP A 83 -9.77 -4.16 -5.12
C ASP A 83 -10.72 -5.08 -4.35
N GLU A 84 -10.84 -6.31 -4.78
CA GLU A 84 -11.71 -7.30 -4.14
C GLU A 84 -11.25 -7.63 -2.72
N THR A 85 -9.96 -7.86 -2.54
CA THR A 85 -9.41 -8.24 -1.23
C THR A 85 -9.57 -7.12 -0.20
N LEU A 86 -9.43 -5.87 -0.65
CA LEU A 86 -9.53 -4.72 0.24
C LEU A 86 -10.96 -4.23 0.44
N GLY A 87 -11.92 -4.86 -0.23
CA GLY A 87 -13.32 -4.47 -0.10
C GLY A 87 -13.65 -3.18 -0.81
N GLY A 88 -12.85 -2.79 -1.81
CA GLY A 88 -13.04 -1.57 -2.58
C GLY A 88 -11.95 -0.55 -2.31
N ILE A 89 -11.05 -0.37 -3.26
CA ILE A 89 -9.90 0.54 -3.11
C ILE A 89 -10.34 2.00 -2.89
N ASN A 90 -11.52 2.36 -3.37
CA ASN A 90 -12.02 3.72 -3.24
C ASN A 90 -12.66 4.02 -1.88
N ASN A 91 -12.78 3.02 -1.03
CA ASN A 91 -13.32 3.25 0.31
C ASN A 91 -12.32 4.05 1.15
N PRO A 92 -12.81 4.88 2.10
CA PRO A 92 -11.93 5.69 2.93
C PRO A 92 -10.88 4.86 3.68
N ASN A 93 -9.69 5.41 3.79
CA ASN A 93 -8.58 4.82 4.55
C ASN A 93 -8.15 3.43 4.08
N THR A 94 -8.39 3.12 2.81
CA THR A 94 -8.01 1.83 2.23
C THR A 94 -6.63 1.89 1.58
N GLY A 95 -6.44 2.81 0.64
CA GLY A 95 -5.18 2.94 -0.06
C GLY A 95 -5.30 3.70 -1.36
N ILE A 96 -4.17 3.81 -2.04
CA ILE A 96 -4.06 4.46 -3.34
C ILE A 96 -3.35 3.50 -4.29
N MET A 97 -3.90 3.31 -5.47
CA MET A 97 -3.31 2.42 -6.47
C MET A 97 -3.15 3.15 -7.79
N PHE A 98 -1.98 3.04 -8.39
CA PHE A 98 -1.71 3.65 -9.69
C PHE A 98 -0.67 2.85 -10.45
N GLY A 99 -0.64 3.03 -11.77
CA GLY A 99 0.32 2.35 -12.63
C GLY A 99 1.15 3.33 -13.45
N ILE A 100 2.35 2.91 -13.81
CA ILE A 100 3.27 3.69 -14.65
C ILE A 100 3.74 2.78 -15.77
N ASP A 101 3.68 3.28 -17.00
CA ASP A 101 4.25 2.57 -18.15
C ASP A 101 5.77 2.68 -18.10
N LEU A 102 6.42 1.57 -18.36
CA LEU A 102 7.88 1.51 -18.39
C LEU A 102 8.44 1.57 -19.79
#